data_a98ca5df64b3e7fbf457eed5fe786179
#
_entry.id   a98ca5df64b3e7fbf457eed5fe786179
#
_cell.length_a   1.000
_cell.length_b   1.000
_cell.length_c   1.000
_cell.angle_alpha   90.00
_cell.angle_beta   90.00
_cell.angle_gamma   90.00
#
_symmetry.space_group_name_H-M   'P 1'
#
loop_
_entity.id
_entity.type
_entity.pdbx_description
1 polymer ?
#
loop_
_entity_poly.entity_id
_entity_poly.type
_entity_poly.pdbx_seq_one_letter_code
_entity_poly.pdbx_strand_id
1 'polypeptide(L)'
;KNARLGIALSGAANLLFEIGVKIFDMDKYYYRLNIGRYLLLIAFGCYLYLYPEHRVKKYQLISMFLIGLGYIVAVFGFNWDIILFGYWKTTAMPIAFYIFPIIILLFRRFYHIKLPGVIGNTLTWIGQASYHIFLVQMVYYHFELGGRIMASTWYIALPFNILVTVAAGLAFYEADCR
;
A
#
# COMPACT_ATOMS: atom_id res chain seq x y z
N LYS A 1 7.17 21.41 -12.56
CA LYS A 1 6.54 22.59 -11.92
C LYS A 1 5.22 22.29 -11.19
N ASN A 2 4.51 21.18 -11.47
CA ASN A 2 3.13 20.95 -10.99
C ASN A 2 2.95 19.66 -10.18
N ALA A 3 3.96 19.20 -9.44
CA ALA A 3 3.87 17.97 -8.66
C ALA A 3 2.76 18.02 -7.58
N ARG A 4 2.57 19.19 -6.95
CA ARG A 4 1.47 19.39 -5.99
C ARG A 4 0.10 19.29 -6.66
N LEU A 5 -0.03 19.81 -7.89
CA LEU A 5 -1.25 19.66 -8.68
C LEU A 5 -1.50 18.18 -9.02
N GLY A 6 -0.47 17.43 -9.38
CA GLY A 6 -0.57 16.00 -9.64
C GLY A 6 -1.12 15.21 -8.44
N ILE A 7 -0.62 15.50 -7.22
CA ILE A 7 -1.14 14.89 -5.98
C ILE A 7 -2.61 15.29 -5.76
N ALA A 8 -2.95 16.57 -5.93
CA ALA A 8 -4.32 17.05 -5.74
C ALA A 8 -5.30 16.41 -6.73
N LEU A 9 -4.92 16.33 -8.02
CA LEU A 9 -5.71 15.65 -9.05
C LEU A 9 -5.87 14.15 -8.79
N SER A 10 -4.80 13.47 -8.35
CA SER A 10 -4.87 12.05 -7.97
C SER A 10 -5.76 11.83 -6.75
N GLY A 11 -5.73 12.75 -5.78
CA GLY A 11 -6.64 12.73 -4.63
C GLY A 11 -8.09 12.93 -5.04
N ALA A 12 -8.36 13.91 -5.91
CA ALA A 12 -9.70 14.14 -6.45
C ALA A 12 -10.21 12.92 -7.24
N ALA A 13 -9.38 12.35 -8.12
CA ALA A 13 -9.71 11.15 -8.88
C ALA A 13 -9.99 9.95 -7.98
N ASN A 14 -9.20 9.77 -6.91
CA ASN A 14 -9.44 8.71 -5.94
C ASN A 14 -10.78 8.90 -5.20
N LEU A 15 -11.12 10.13 -4.78
CA LEU A 15 -12.40 10.44 -4.16
C LEU A 15 -13.58 10.21 -5.11
N LEU A 16 -13.45 10.65 -6.36
CA LEU A 16 -14.47 10.42 -7.39
C LEU A 16 -14.67 8.93 -7.66
N PHE A 17 -13.58 8.15 -7.66
CA PHE A 17 -13.66 6.70 -7.78
C PHE A 17 -14.44 6.09 -6.61
N GLU A 18 -14.15 6.47 -5.35
CA GLU A 18 -14.85 5.93 -4.17
C GLU A 18 -16.36 6.28 -4.19
N ILE A 19 -16.70 7.48 -4.62
CA ILE A 19 -18.12 7.90 -4.82
C ILE A 19 -18.77 7.11 -5.96
N GLY A 20 -18.04 6.93 -7.07
CA GLY A 20 -18.51 6.15 -8.22
C GLY A 20 -18.78 4.69 -7.86
N VAL A 21 -17.92 4.07 -7.04
CA VAL A 21 -18.12 2.71 -6.52
C VAL A 21 -19.48 2.55 -5.84
N LYS A 22 -19.91 3.59 -5.10
CA LYS A 22 -21.21 3.58 -4.42
C LYS A 22 -22.37 3.82 -5.39
N ILE A 23 -22.22 4.79 -6.32
CA ILE A 23 -23.29 5.14 -7.27
C ILE A 23 -23.60 3.97 -8.20
N PHE A 24 -22.55 3.26 -8.67
CA PHE A 24 -22.67 2.15 -9.60
C PHE A 24 -22.80 0.79 -8.93
N ASP A 25 -22.90 0.75 -7.59
CA ASP A 25 -22.98 -0.48 -6.76
C ASP A 25 -21.95 -1.53 -7.20
N MET A 26 -20.70 -1.08 -7.38
CA MET A 26 -19.60 -1.94 -7.84
C MET A 26 -19.38 -3.09 -6.87
N ASP A 27 -19.30 -4.32 -7.38
CA ASP A 27 -19.01 -5.50 -6.56
C ASP A 27 -17.68 -5.37 -5.81
N LYS A 28 -17.65 -5.89 -4.58
CA LYS A 28 -16.51 -5.82 -3.68
C LYS A 28 -15.23 -6.46 -4.24
N TYR A 29 -15.39 -7.50 -5.05
CA TYR A 29 -14.26 -8.16 -5.70
C TYR A 29 -13.59 -7.22 -6.70
N TYR A 30 -14.35 -6.60 -7.63
CA TYR A 30 -13.84 -5.65 -8.61
C TYR A 30 -13.30 -4.38 -7.95
N TYR A 31 -13.93 -3.90 -6.87
CA TYR A 31 -13.42 -2.79 -6.08
C TYR A 31 -12.01 -3.08 -5.54
N ARG A 32 -11.78 -4.28 -4.98
CA ARG A 32 -10.47 -4.64 -4.39
C ARG A 32 -9.36 -4.72 -5.42
N LEU A 33 -9.68 -5.15 -6.65
CA LEU A 33 -8.71 -5.27 -7.75
C LEU A 33 -8.43 -3.95 -8.46
N ASN A 34 -9.27 -2.92 -8.25
CA ASN A 34 -9.16 -1.68 -9.00
C ASN A 34 -8.04 -0.78 -8.48
N ILE A 35 -7.17 -0.35 -9.40
CA ILE A 35 -6.06 0.56 -9.11
C ILE A 35 -6.56 1.94 -8.66
N GLY A 36 -7.79 2.34 -9.03
CA GLY A 36 -8.40 3.61 -8.70
C GLY A 36 -8.41 3.94 -7.21
N ARG A 37 -8.55 2.91 -6.36
CA ARG A 37 -8.50 3.05 -4.90
C ARG A 37 -7.13 3.45 -4.33
N TYR A 38 -6.06 3.30 -5.13
CA TYR A 38 -4.67 3.55 -4.71
C TYR A 38 -4.04 4.76 -5.40
N LEU A 39 -4.76 5.47 -6.27
CA LEU A 39 -4.21 6.56 -7.08
C LEU A 39 -3.48 7.61 -6.26
N LEU A 40 -4.07 8.07 -5.15
CA LEU A 40 -3.44 9.05 -4.27
C LEU A 40 -2.14 8.51 -3.66
N LEU A 41 -2.13 7.23 -3.27
CA LEU A 41 -0.96 6.58 -2.66
C LEU A 41 0.19 6.44 -3.64
N ILE A 42 -0.13 6.03 -4.86
CA ILE A 42 0.85 5.89 -5.95
C ILE A 42 1.43 7.27 -6.27
N ALA A 43 0.57 8.29 -6.45
CA ALA A 43 1.02 9.65 -6.72
C ALA A 43 1.90 10.22 -5.61
N PHE A 44 1.55 9.96 -4.35
CA PHE A 44 2.33 10.40 -3.20
C PHE A 44 3.68 9.68 -3.10
N GLY A 45 3.70 8.37 -3.34
CA GLY A 45 4.94 7.58 -3.43
C GLY A 45 5.87 8.08 -4.53
N CYS A 46 5.35 8.31 -5.73
CA CYS A 46 6.10 8.91 -6.84
C CYS A 46 6.62 10.30 -6.49
N TYR A 47 5.82 11.12 -5.82
CA TYR A 47 6.25 12.45 -5.38
C TYR A 47 7.43 12.40 -4.40
N LEU A 48 7.37 11.52 -3.41
CA LEU A 48 8.46 11.36 -2.43
C LEU A 48 9.74 10.85 -3.09
N TYR A 49 9.62 9.99 -4.10
CA TYR A 49 10.76 9.48 -4.87
C TYR A 49 11.40 10.55 -5.75
N LEU A 50 10.58 11.29 -6.50
CA LEU A 50 11.07 12.32 -7.44
C LEU A 50 11.58 13.59 -6.76
N TYR A 51 11.10 13.87 -5.54
CA TYR A 51 11.43 15.09 -4.79
C TYR A 51 11.92 14.77 -3.38
N PRO A 52 13.03 14.04 -3.22
CA PRO A 52 13.54 13.63 -1.91
C PRO A 52 13.90 14.84 -1.03
N GLU A 53 14.23 15.99 -1.65
CA GLU A 53 14.53 17.24 -0.96
C GLU A 53 13.31 17.89 -0.29
N HIS A 54 12.11 17.62 -0.80
CA HIS A 54 10.87 18.13 -0.22
C HIS A 54 10.49 17.32 1.01
N ARG A 55 11.24 17.53 2.09
CA ARG A 55 10.96 16.85 3.36
C ARG A 55 9.57 17.22 3.85
N VAL A 56 8.68 16.25 3.91
CA VAL A 56 7.38 16.40 4.58
C VAL A 56 7.64 16.91 6.00
N LYS A 57 7.05 18.05 6.36
CA LYS A 57 7.29 18.67 7.66
C LYS A 57 6.68 17.82 8.78
N LYS A 58 7.26 17.89 9.98
CA LYS A 58 6.81 17.08 11.13
C LYS A 58 5.31 17.26 11.43
N TYR A 59 4.82 18.49 11.36
CA TYR A 59 3.40 18.77 11.62
C TYR A 59 2.47 18.14 10.55
N GLN A 60 2.91 18.05 9.29
CA GLN A 60 2.15 17.39 8.22
C GLN A 60 2.04 15.89 8.45
N LEU A 61 3.13 15.24 8.90
CA LEU A 61 3.11 13.83 9.27
C LEU A 61 2.18 13.57 10.45
N ILE A 62 2.22 14.44 11.46
CA ILE A 62 1.33 14.35 12.62
C ILE A 62 -0.13 14.53 12.20
N SER A 63 -0.44 15.55 11.37
CA SER A 63 -1.83 15.76 10.89
C SER A 63 -2.33 14.55 10.09
N MET A 64 -1.52 14.03 9.17
CA MET A 64 -1.87 12.82 8.40
C MET A 64 -2.15 11.63 9.34
N PHE A 65 -1.26 11.40 10.30
CA PHE A 65 -1.41 10.33 11.28
C PHE A 65 -2.71 10.47 12.09
N LEU A 66 -2.99 11.67 12.60
CA LEU A 66 -4.19 11.93 13.40
C LEU A 66 -5.48 11.79 12.57
N ILE A 67 -5.48 12.23 11.31
CA ILE A 67 -6.61 12.05 10.39
C ILE A 67 -6.86 10.56 10.14
N GLY A 68 -5.81 9.80 9.81
CA GLY A 68 -5.92 8.37 9.57
C GLY A 68 -6.33 7.59 10.82
N LEU A 69 -5.75 7.92 11.97
CA LEU A 69 -6.11 7.33 13.25
C LEU A 69 -7.57 7.65 13.63
N GLY A 70 -7.98 8.92 13.50
CA GLY A 70 -9.35 9.35 13.75
C GLY A 70 -10.36 8.60 12.88
N TYR A 71 -10.02 8.38 11.59
CA TYR A 71 -10.84 7.55 10.71
C TYR A 71 -10.96 6.11 11.22
N ILE A 72 -9.84 5.47 11.58
CA ILE A 72 -9.84 4.09 12.09
C ILE A 72 -10.68 3.98 13.36
N VAL A 73 -10.51 4.92 14.29
CA VAL A 73 -11.28 4.94 15.55
C VAL A 73 -12.77 5.16 15.27
N ALA A 74 -13.13 6.09 14.39
CA ALA A 74 -14.53 6.36 14.03
C ALA A 74 -15.19 5.11 13.41
N VAL A 75 -14.49 4.48 12.46
CA VAL A 75 -15.03 3.36 11.68
C VAL A 75 -15.05 2.05 12.46
N PHE A 76 -13.97 1.71 13.15
CA PHE A 76 -13.84 0.43 13.84
C PHE A 76 -14.18 0.51 15.33
N GLY A 77 -13.99 1.67 15.97
CA GLY A 77 -14.31 1.87 17.37
C GLY A 77 -15.78 2.23 17.58
N PHE A 78 -16.29 3.18 16.80
CA PHE A 78 -17.66 3.68 16.95
C PHE A 78 -18.63 3.12 15.90
N ASN A 79 -18.19 2.26 14.98
CA ASN A 79 -18.98 1.72 13.87
C ASN A 79 -19.70 2.81 13.04
N TRP A 80 -19.08 3.96 12.85
CA TRP A 80 -19.66 5.02 12.03
C TRP A 80 -19.77 4.60 10.58
N ASP A 81 -20.95 4.74 10.00
CA ASP A 81 -21.21 4.57 8.58
C ASP A 81 -20.89 5.86 7.84
N ILE A 82 -19.87 5.81 6.96
CA ILE A 82 -19.57 6.92 6.08
C ILE A 82 -20.36 6.73 4.80
N ILE A 83 -21.51 7.40 4.75
CA ILE A 83 -22.51 7.26 3.68
C ILE A 83 -21.96 7.52 2.28
N LEU A 84 -20.87 8.31 2.16
CA LEU A 84 -20.27 8.69 0.87
C LEU A 84 -19.48 7.57 0.18
N PHE A 85 -19.04 6.54 0.93
CA PHE A 85 -18.20 5.48 0.38
C PHE A 85 -18.93 4.13 0.38
N GLY A 86 -18.86 3.40 -0.74
CA GLY A 86 -19.48 2.08 -0.86
C GLY A 86 -18.85 1.05 0.07
N TYR A 87 -17.52 1.06 0.19
CA TYR A 87 -16.75 0.11 1.01
C TYR A 87 -15.87 0.82 2.05
N TRP A 88 -16.46 1.73 2.78
CA TRP A 88 -15.79 2.62 3.72
C TRP A 88 -14.85 1.89 4.73
N LYS A 89 -15.19 0.68 5.20
CA LYS A 89 -14.30 -0.13 6.08
C LYS A 89 -13.00 -0.56 5.43
N THR A 90 -12.93 -0.59 4.11
CA THR A 90 -11.75 -1.06 3.37
C THR A 90 -11.14 0.01 2.47
N THR A 91 -11.61 1.24 2.57
CA THR A 91 -11.08 2.38 1.80
C THR A 91 -9.59 2.59 2.11
N ALA A 92 -8.77 2.51 1.08
CA ALA A 92 -7.30 2.51 1.24
C ALA A 92 -6.76 3.88 1.66
N MET A 93 -7.36 4.96 1.18
CA MET A 93 -6.85 6.33 1.37
C MET A 93 -6.73 6.76 2.84
N PRO A 94 -7.75 6.63 3.71
CA PRO A 94 -7.61 7.05 5.11
C PRO A 94 -6.69 6.13 5.92
N ILE A 95 -6.69 4.83 5.61
CA ILE A 95 -5.80 3.86 6.25
C ILE A 95 -4.34 4.20 5.92
N ALA A 96 -4.10 4.61 4.70
CA ALA A 96 -2.78 5.00 4.27
C ALA A 96 -2.27 6.28 4.95
N PHE A 97 -3.14 7.24 5.26
CA PHE A 97 -2.76 8.41 6.06
C PHE A 97 -2.27 8.04 7.46
N TYR A 98 -2.72 6.91 8.00
CA TYR A 98 -2.18 6.36 9.24
C TYR A 98 -0.82 5.69 9.02
N ILE A 99 -0.67 4.86 7.99
CA ILE A 99 0.53 4.05 7.76
C ILE A 99 1.69 4.87 7.18
N PHE A 100 1.43 5.80 6.25
CA PHE A 100 2.45 6.59 5.57
C PHE A 100 3.39 7.37 6.51
N PRO A 101 2.90 8.12 7.52
CA PRO A 101 3.75 8.80 8.47
C PRO A 101 4.70 7.86 9.22
N ILE A 102 4.20 6.67 9.59
CA ILE A 102 5.02 5.66 10.27
C ILE A 102 6.14 5.19 9.34
N ILE A 103 5.80 4.84 8.10
CA ILE A 103 6.79 4.42 7.10
C ILE A 103 7.85 5.51 6.88
N ILE A 104 7.44 6.77 6.68
CA ILE A 104 8.37 7.89 6.47
C ILE A 104 9.29 8.08 7.68
N LEU A 105 8.76 7.98 8.91
CA LEU A 105 9.57 8.10 10.12
C LEU A 105 10.55 6.95 10.27
N LEU A 106 10.12 5.71 9.96
CA LEU A 106 10.99 4.55 9.94
C LEU A 106 12.11 4.71 8.91
N PHE A 107 11.79 5.09 7.67
CA PHE A 107 12.80 5.36 6.66
C PHE A 107 13.79 6.44 7.10
N ARG A 108 13.32 7.55 7.67
CA ARG A 108 14.20 8.61 8.19
C ARG A 108 15.11 8.11 9.31
N ARG A 109 14.60 7.24 10.16
CA ARG A 109 15.38 6.68 11.28
C ARG A 109 16.44 5.71 10.80
N PHE A 110 16.08 4.86 9.82
CA PHE A 110 16.93 3.79 9.32
C PHE A 110 17.85 4.20 8.16
N TYR A 111 17.58 5.34 7.51
CA TYR A 111 18.35 5.81 6.37
C TYR A 111 19.87 5.93 6.62
N HIS A 112 20.26 6.24 7.85
CA HIS A 112 21.67 6.38 8.24
C HIS A 112 22.31 5.07 8.74
N ILE A 113 21.54 4.01 8.86
CA ILE A 113 22.06 2.71 9.31
C ILE A 113 22.72 2.03 8.12
N LYS A 114 24.05 1.91 8.20
CA LYS A 114 24.81 1.11 7.24
C LYS A 114 24.55 -0.37 7.56
N LEU A 115 23.73 -1.01 6.75
CA LEU A 115 23.51 -2.45 6.82
C LEU A 115 24.77 -3.20 6.36
N PRO A 116 25.08 -4.37 6.94
CA PRO A 116 26.11 -5.26 6.42
C PRO A 116 25.88 -5.51 4.92
N GLY A 117 26.96 -5.57 4.12
CA GLY A 117 26.87 -5.63 2.65
C GLY A 117 25.92 -6.71 2.12
N VAL A 118 25.94 -7.89 2.74
CA VAL A 118 25.05 -9.01 2.36
C VAL A 118 23.57 -8.63 2.56
N ILE A 119 23.22 -8.09 3.72
CA ILE A 119 21.83 -7.68 4.04
C ILE A 119 21.40 -6.52 3.12
N GLY A 120 22.27 -5.51 2.95
CA GLY A 120 22.00 -4.38 2.08
C GLY A 120 21.74 -4.80 0.64
N ASN A 121 22.59 -5.68 0.08
CA ASN A 121 22.44 -6.19 -1.27
C ASN A 121 21.15 -7.02 -1.43
N THR A 122 20.84 -7.89 -0.47
CA THR A 122 19.59 -8.69 -0.50
C THR A 122 18.34 -7.80 -0.47
N LEU A 123 18.31 -6.79 0.40
CA LEU A 123 17.19 -5.85 0.46
C LEU A 123 17.06 -5.02 -0.83
N THR A 124 18.16 -4.61 -1.42
CA THR A 124 18.16 -3.90 -2.71
C THR A 124 17.62 -4.79 -3.81
N TRP A 125 18.05 -6.04 -3.87
CA TRP A 125 17.56 -7.02 -4.85
C TRP A 125 16.05 -7.28 -4.71
N ILE A 126 15.55 -7.52 -3.47
CA ILE A 126 14.12 -7.64 -3.19
C ILE A 126 13.36 -6.37 -3.59
N GLY A 127 13.94 -5.19 -3.32
CA GLY A 127 13.36 -3.92 -3.73
C GLY A 127 13.22 -3.76 -5.25
N GLN A 128 14.25 -4.16 -6.01
CA GLN A 128 14.21 -4.15 -7.47
C GLN A 128 13.19 -5.13 -8.03
N ALA A 129 13.05 -6.31 -7.41
CA ALA A 129 12.09 -7.33 -7.80
C ALA A 129 10.66 -7.07 -7.25
N SER A 130 10.43 -5.99 -6.51
CA SER A 130 9.16 -5.76 -5.78
C SER A 130 7.92 -5.78 -6.69
N TYR A 131 8.03 -5.28 -7.91
CA TYR A 131 6.96 -5.34 -8.90
C TYR A 131 6.61 -6.78 -9.30
N HIS A 132 7.61 -7.61 -9.57
CA HIS A 132 7.43 -9.02 -9.92
C HIS A 132 6.87 -9.83 -8.75
N ILE A 133 7.35 -9.55 -7.53
CA ILE A 133 6.80 -10.13 -6.30
C ILE A 133 5.32 -9.78 -6.16
N PHE A 134 4.95 -8.52 -6.39
CA PHE A 134 3.55 -8.08 -6.35
C PHE A 134 2.70 -8.81 -7.41
N LEU A 135 3.16 -8.92 -8.65
CA LEU A 135 2.46 -9.66 -9.69
C LEU A 135 2.22 -11.13 -9.30
N VAL A 136 3.27 -11.80 -8.81
CA VAL A 136 3.15 -13.18 -8.32
C VAL A 136 2.16 -13.27 -7.17
N GLN A 137 2.17 -12.34 -6.22
CA GLN A 137 1.20 -12.30 -5.12
C GLN A 137 -0.23 -12.18 -5.63
N MET A 138 -0.49 -11.31 -6.61
CA MET A 138 -1.82 -11.15 -7.20
C MET A 138 -2.32 -12.46 -7.80
N VAL A 139 -1.50 -13.14 -8.58
CA VAL A 139 -1.82 -14.45 -9.18
C VAL A 139 -2.02 -15.52 -8.09
N TYR A 140 -1.08 -15.60 -7.15
CA TYR A 140 -1.09 -16.58 -6.07
C TYR A 140 -2.37 -16.52 -5.22
N TYR A 141 -2.78 -15.30 -4.84
CA TYR A 141 -4.00 -15.10 -4.05
C TYR A 141 -5.28 -15.21 -4.88
N HIS A 142 -5.21 -14.85 -6.18
CA HIS A 142 -6.35 -15.02 -7.08
C HIS A 142 -6.76 -16.50 -7.23
N PHE A 143 -5.79 -17.38 -7.35
CA PHE A 143 -6.03 -18.83 -7.44
C PHE A 143 -6.21 -19.53 -6.08
N GLU A 144 -6.32 -18.76 -4.99
CA GLU A 144 -6.48 -19.27 -3.62
C GLU A 144 -5.42 -20.33 -3.21
N LEU A 145 -4.25 -20.31 -3.88
CA LEU A 145 -3.18 -21.26 -3.63
C LEU A 145 -2.69 -21.24 -2.17
N GLY A 146 -2.81 -20.09 -1.51
CA GLY A 146 -2.50 -19.93 -0.08
C GLY A 146 -3.68 -20.17 0.86
N GLY A 147 -4.93 -20.13 0.35
CA GLY A 147 -6.14 -20.12 1.18
C GLY A 147 -6.38 -21.42 1.91
N ARG A 148 -6.08 -22.56 1.28
CA ARG A 148 -6.25 -23.88 1.89
C ARG A 148 -5.31 -24.12 3.09
N ILE A 149 -4.14 -23.52 3.07
CA ILE A 149 -3.13 -23.61 4.15
C ILE A 149 -3.47 -22.65 5.29
N MET A 150 -4.11 -21.50 5.01
CA MET A 150 -4.44 -20.47 5.99
C MET A 150 -5.56 -20.85 6.96
N ALA A 151 -6.40 -21.81 6.63
CA ALA A 151 -7.63 -22.09 7.39
C ALA A 151 -7.37 -22.63 8.83
N SER A 152 -6.23 -23.24 9.12
CA SER A 152 -5.98 -23.85 10.43
C SER A 152 -4.78 -23.27 11.21
N THR A 153 -3.79 -22.66 10.55
CA THR A 153 -2.53 -22.23 11.18
C THR A 153 -1.96 -20.96 10.55
N TRP A 154 -2.69 -19.85 10.71
CA TRP A 154 -2.33 -18.55 10.09
C TRP A 154 -0.90 -18.08 10.41
N TYR A 155 -0.38 -18.37 11.61
CA TYR A 155 0.98 -17.99 12.04
C TYR A 155 2.10 -18.75 11.31
N ILE A 156 1.81 -19.93 10.75
CA ILE A 156 2.73 -20.68 9.89
C ILE A 156 2.48 -20.34 8.42
N ALA A 157 1.21 -20.25 8.05
CA ALA A 157 0.79 -19.99 6.67
C ALA A 157 1.24 -18.60 6.18
N LEU A 158 1.18 -17.58 7.03
CA LEU A 158 1.58 -16.22 6.65
C LEU A 158 3.06 -16.14 6.24
N PRO A 159 4.04 -16.54 7.08
CA PRO A 159 5.44 -16.50 6.68
C PRO A 159 5.75 -17.44 5.51
N PHE A 160 5.10 -18.60 5.41
CA PHE A 160 5.26 -19.50 4.28
C PHE A 160 4.78 -18.85 2.96
N ASN A 161 3.60 -18.24 2.94
CA ASN A 161 3.07 -17.56 1.77
C ASN A 161 3.95 -16.36 1.36
N ILE A 162 4.50 -15.62 2.32
CA ILE A 162 5.46 -14.54 2.05
C ILE A 162 6.72 -15.12 1.39
N LEU A 163 7.30 -16.18 1.94
CA LEU A 163 8.50 -16.80 1.39
C LEU A 163 8.28 -17.31 -0.03
N VAL A 164 7.17 -18.02 -0.26
CA VAL A 164 6.84 -18.57 -1.60
C VAL A 164 6.66 -17.45 -2.61
N THR A 165 5.91 -16.41 -2.28
CA THR A 165 5.65 -15.30 -3.21
C THR A 165 6.89 -14.45 -3.47
N VAL A 166 7.74 -14.23 -2.47
CA VAL A 166 9.02 -13.55 -2.65
C VAL A 166 9.96 -14.38 -3.51
N ALA A 167 10.14 -15.67 -3.22
CA ALA A 167 11.02 -16.54 -4.00
C ALA A 167 10.58 -16.65 -5.46
N ALA A 168 9.28 -16.86 -5.70
CA ALA A 168 8.74 -16.92 -7.06
C ALA A 168 8.85 -15.57 -7.79
N GLY A 169 8.62 -14.45 -7.08
CA GLY A 169 8.77 -13.10 -7.64
C GLY A 169 10.23 -12.77 -8.00
N LEU A 170 11.19 -13.20 -7.18
CA LEU A 170 12.62 -13.06 -7.48
C LEU A 170 13.01 -13.91 -8.70
N ALA A 171 12.53 -15.15 -8.78
CA ALA A 171 12.77 -16.01 -9.94
C ALA A 171 12.18 -15.41 -11.22
N PHE A 172 10.98 -14.80 -11.13
CA PHE A 172 10.36 -14.11 -12.26
C PHE A 172 11.16 -12.87 -12.67
N TYR A 173 11.62 -12.06 -11.71
CA TYR A 173 12.48 -10.91 -11.97
C TYR A 173 13.78 -11.31 -12.71
N GLU A 174 14.45 -12.35 -12.25
CA GLU A 174 15.68 -12.86 -12.91
C GLU A 174 15.40 -13.38 -14.33
N ALA A 175 14.24 -13.97 -14.57
CA ALA A 175 13.84 -14.43 -15.89
C ALA A 175 13.53 -13.28 -16.87
N ASP A 176 12.93 -12.19 -16.34
CA ASP A 176 12.56 -11.00 -17.13
C ASP A 176 13.78 -10.12 -17.47
N CYS A 177 14.80 -10.11 -16.61
CA CYS A 177 16.04 -9.33 -16.80
C CYS A 177 17.09 -10.01 -17.69
N ARG A 178 16.86 -11.27 -18.14
CA ARG A 178 17.74 -12.00 -19.07
C ARG A 178 17.27 -11.85 -20.50
#